data_968d934b7eba1a8c09405ad9150bdaec
#
_entry.id   968d934b7eba1a8c09405ad9150bdaec
#
_cell.length_a   1.000
_cell.length_b   1.000
_cell.length_c   1.000
_cell.angle_alpha   90.00
_cell.angle_beta   90.00
_cell.angle_gamma   90.00
#
_symmetry.space_group_name_H-M   'P 1'
#
loop_
_entity.id
_entity.type
_entity.pdbx_description
1 polymer ?
#
loop_
_entity_poly.entity_id
_entity_poly.type
_entity_poly.pdbx_seq_one_letter_code
_entity_poly.pdbx_strand_id
1 'polypeptide(L)'
;KVRLVSEDDGYVPTRTVQGVRKLMNSDKIFSFTSISGTAQAEAAMPLIKQAGIPAMAPITTYEGLYNPVIKNVFGVGYDMSNAVEGLVSMMAERYPGKKWALVSQDDDYGENVRAGFDRVAKAKNLQVVSSQVYKKGQSDFSSEVLKVKQSGAEVLLAGGVLAENVTMV
;
A
#
# COMPACT_ATOMS: atom_id res chain seq x y z
N LYS A 1 -22.85 -23.51 -11.50
CA LYS A 1 -21.90 -23.71 -10.37
C LYS A 1 -20.62 -22.96 -10.70
N VAL A 2 -20.10 -22.16 -9.78
CA VAL A 2 -18.79 -21.53 -9.86
C VAL A 2 -17.81 -22.35 -9.03
N ARG A 3 -16.61 -22.59 -9.54
CA ARG A 3 -15.50 -23.23 -8.81
C ARG A 3 -14.47 -22.19 -8.49
N LEU A 4 -14.07 -22.08 -7.24
CA LEU A 4 -12.94 -21.28 -6.80
C LEU A 4 -11.65 -22.09 -6.95
N VAL A 5 -10.63 -21.49 -7.54
CA VAL A 5 -9.25 -22.01 -7.58
C VAL A 5 -8.37 -20.96 -6.94
N SER A 6 -7.50 -21.34 -6.00
CA SER A 6 -6.61 -20.44 -5.28
C SER A 6 -5.17 -20.88 -5.39
N GLU A 7 -4.26 -19.91 -5.42
CA GLU A 7 -2.82 -20.07 -5.38
C GLU A 7 -2.26 -19.25 -4.21
N ASP A 8 -1.37 -19.84 -3.45
CA ASP A 8 -0.64 -19.17 -2.37
C ASP A 8 0.69 -18.66 -2.90
N ASP A 9 0.83 -17.35 -2.97
CA ASP A 9 2.05 -16.70 -3.41
C ASP A 9 3.04 -16.38 -2.26
N GLY A 10 2.67 -16.68 -1.02
CA GLY A 10 3.48 -16.36 0.15
C GLY A 10 3.80 -14.88 0.28
N TYR A 11 2.96 -14.02 -0.30
CA TYR A 11 3.16 -12.57 -0.36
C TYR A 11 4.47 -12.16 -1.08
N VAL A 12 4.86 -12.93 -2.14
CA VAL A 12 6.06 -12.70 -2.96
C VAL A 12 5.65 -12.41 -4.41
N PRO A 13 5.94 -11.21 -4.97
CA PRO A 13 5.47 -10.78 -6.30
C PRO A 13 5.81 -11.74 -7.44
N THR A 14 7.00 -12.35 -7.43
CA THR A 14 7.40 -13.32 -8.46
C THR A 14 6.54 -14.59 -8.43
N ARG A 15 6.11 -15.03 -7.24
CA ARG A 15 5.19 -16.15 -7.10
C ARG A 15 3.77 -15.77 -7.51
N THR A 16 3.34 -14.53 -7.25
CA THR A 16 2.06 -14.01 -7.74
C THR A 16 1.99 -14.10 -9.27
N VAL A 17 3.04 -13.67 -9.97
CA VAL A 17 3.12 -13.77 -11.43
C VAL A 17 3.02 -15.23 -11.92
N GLN A 18 3.68 -16.17 -11.23
CA GLN A 18 3.60 -17.60 -11.54
C GLN A 18 2.18 -18.16 -11.33
N GLY A 19 1.55 -17.82 -10.18
CA GLY A 19 0.18 -18.21 -9.87
C GLY A 19 -0.82 -17.66 -10.89
N VAL A 20 -0.70 -16.38 -11.24
CA VAL A 20 -1.54 -15.76 -12.29
C VAL A 20 -1.41 -16.49 -13.62
N ARG A 21 -0.21 -16.80 -14.07
CA ARG A 21 0.00 -17.56 -15.31
C ARG A 21 -0.62 -18.96 -15.25
N LYS A 22 -0.49 -19.66 -14.13
CA LYS A 22 -1.10 -20.98 -13.92
C LYS A 22 -2.62 -20.90 -13.97
N LEU A 23 -3.23 -19.97 -13.22
CA LEU A 23 -4.67 -19.75 -13.20
C LEU A 23 -5.22 -19.44 -14.60
N MET A 24 -4.52 -18.62 -15.39
CA MET A 24 -4.92 -18.29 -16.75
C MET A 24 -4.77 -19.46 -17.72
N ASN A 25 -3.60 -20.11 -17.73
CA ASN A 25 -3.23 -21.05 -18.78
C ASN A 25 -3.65 -22.49 -18.51
N SER A 26 -3.58 -22.93 -17.25
CA SER A 26 -3.88 -24.31 -16.83
C SER A 26 -5.31 -24.43 -16.32
N ASP A 27 -5.70 -23.55 -15.39
CA ASP A 27 -7.02 -23.63 -14.74
C ASP A 27 -8.13 -22.96 -15.56
N LYS A 28 -7.76 -22.16 -16.59
CA LYS A 28 -8.68 -21.52 -17.53
C LYS A 28 -9.77 -20.71 -16.82
N ILE A 29 -9.37 -19.90 -15.84
CA ILE A 29 -10.30 -19.07 -15.08
C ILE A 29 -10.98 -18.02 -15.97
N PHE A 30 -12.19 -17.63 -15.60
CA PHE A 30 -12.92 -16.56 -16.28
C PHE A 30 -12.83 -15.20 -15.55
N SER A 31 -12.40 -15.19 -14.28
CA SER A 31 -12.21 -13.97 -13.50
C SER A 31 -11.18 -14.19 -12.40
N PHE A 32 -10.38 -13.19 -12.12
CA PHE A 32 -9.58 -13.09 -10.92
C PHE A 32 -10.40 -12.46 -9.79
N THR A 33 -10.09 -12.82 -8.56
CA THR A 33 -10.59 -12.13 -7.36
C THR A 33 -9.51 -12.12 -6.28
N SER A 34 -9.56 -11.09 -5.43
CA SER A 34 -8.78 -11.02 -4.19
C SER A 34 -7.25 -11.15 -4.37
N ILE A 35 -6.68 -10.57 -5.42
CA ILE A 35 -5.21 -10.41 -5.51
C ILE A 35 -4.80 -9.47 -4.39
N SER A 36 -3.95 -9.95 -3.46
CA SER A 36 -3.57 -9.21 -2.26
C SER A 36 -2.16 -8.63 -2.36
N GLY A 37 -2.00 -7.40 -1.89
CA GLY A 37 -0.72 -6.70 -1.82
C GLY A 37 -0.42 -5.80 -3.02
N THR A 38 0.20 -4.65 -2.76
CA THR A 38 0.53 -3.64 -3.77
C THR A 38 1.54 -4.17 -4.79
N ALA A 39 2.72 -4.60 -4.34
CA ALA A 39 3.76 -5.13 -5.21
C ALA A 39 3.31 -6.39 -5.99
N GLN A 40 2.46 -7.22 -5.38
CA GLN A 40 1.86 -8.41 -6.01
C GLN A 40 0.92 -8.02 -7.14
N ALA A 41 -0.01 -7.10 -6.86
CA ALA A 41 -0.96 -6.63 -7.86
C ALA A 41 -0.25 -5.91 -9.01
N GLU A 42 0.72 -5.06 -8.69
CA GLU A 42 1.52 -4.34 -9.68
C GLU A 42 2.27 -5.30 -10.62
N ALA A 43 2.93 -6.32 -10.07
CA ALA A 43 3.63 -7.33 -10.85
C ALA A 43 2.70 -8.19 -11.74
N ALA A 44 1.47 -8.45 -11.28
CA ALA A 44 0.48 -9.25 -12.00
C ALA A 44 -0.31 -8.45 -13.05
N MET A 45 -0.49 -7.16 -12.84
CA MET A 45 -1.40 -6.31 -13.60
C MET A 45 -1.12 -6.27 -15.11
N PRO A 46 0.13 -6.24 -15.61
CA PRO A 46 0.41 -6.31 -17.05
C PRO A 46 -0.16 -7.56 -17.72
N LEU A 47 -0.06 -8.72 -17.06
CA LEU A 47 -0.60 -9.98 -17.58
C LEU A 47 -2.13 -9.97 -17.60
N ILE A 48 -2.75 -9.51 -16.54
CA ILE A 48 -4.20 -9.42 -16.40
C ILE A 48 -4.78 -8.44 -17.43
N LYS A 49 -4.15 -7.29 -17.60
CA LYS A 49 -4.52 -6.31 -18.60
C LYS A 49 -4.44 -6.88 -20.02
N GLN A 50 -3.34 -7.56 -20.35
CA GLN A 50 -3.14 -8.16 -21.66
C GLN A 50 -4.14 -9.29 -21.94
N ALA A 51 -4.45 -10.11 -20.95
CA ALA A 51 -5.39 -11.22 -21.08
C ALA A 51 -6.85 -10.77 -21.20
N GLY A 52 -7.19 -9.56 -20.77
CA GLY A 52 -8.56 -9.05 -20.76
C GLY A 52 -9.48 -9.77 -19.76
N ILE A 53 -8.95 -10.64 -18.91
CA ILE A 53 -9.71 -11.37 -17.88
C ILE A 53 -10.10 -10.37 -16.78
N PRO A 54 -11.38 -10.32 -16.37
CA PRO A 54 -11.81 -9.43 -15.29
C PRO A 54 -11.04 -9.73 -13.98
N ALA A 55 -10.53 -8.69 -13.34
CA ALA A 55 -9.96 -8.75 -12.00
C ALA A 55 -10.86 -7.99 -11.03
N MET A 56 -11.56 -8.74 -10.18
CA MET A 56 -12.55 -8.23 -9.24
C MET A 56 -11.92 -8.09 -7.86
N ALA A 57 -12.16 -6.96 -7.24
CA ALA A 57 -11.81 -6.72 -5.84
C ALA A 57 -10.35 -7.09 -5.48
N PRO A 58 -9.32 -6.59 -6.19
CA PRO A 58 -7.97 -6.74 -5.69
C PRO A 58 -7.87 -6.11 -4.30
N ILE A 59 -7.24 -6.82 -3.36
CA ILE A 59 -7.06 -6.36 -1.98
C ILE A 59 -5.78 -5.52 -1.93
N THR A 60 -5.82 -4.42 -2.62
CA THR A 60 -4.80 -3.38 -2.64
C THR A 60 -5.42 -2.08 -3.15
N THR A 61 -4.83 -0.99 -2.79
CA THR A 61 -5.35 0.35 -3.08
C THR A 61 -4.27 1.27 -3.65
N TYR A 62 -3.33 0.70 -4.45
CA TYR A 62 -2.31 1.53 -5.08
C TYR A 62 -2.88 2.31 -6.28
N GLU A 63 -2.33 3.49 -6.53
CA GLU A 63 -2.84 4.43 -7.54
C GLU A 63 -2.95 3.82 -8.94
N GLY A 64 -2.01 2.96 -9.33
CA GLY A 64 -1.98 2.32 -10.65
C GLY A 64 -3.16 1.40 -10.97
N LEU A 65 -4.06 1.10 -10.00
CA LEU A 65 -5.34 0.44 -10.29
C LEU A 65 -6.37 1.39 -10.88
N TYR A 66 -6.24 2.69 -10.62
CA TYR A 66 -7.26 3.70 -10.88
C TYR A 66 -6.81 4.72 -11.93
N ASN A 67 -5.52 4.95 -12.05
CA ASN A 67 -4.94 5.93 -12.96
C ASN A 67 -3.65 5.41 -13.64
N PRO A 68 -3.65 5.18 -14.97
CA PRO A 68 -4.82 5.24 -15.87
C PRO A 68 -5.81 4.08 -15.63
N VAL A 69 -7.09 4.32 -15.91
CA VAL A 69 -8.14 3.30 -15.74
C VAL A 69 -7.82 2.05 -16.57
N ILE A 70 -7.88 0.88 -15.93
CA ILE A 70 -7.72 -0.43 -16.58
C ILE A 70 -9.10 -1.05 -16.77
N LYS A 71 -9.52 -1.25 -18.03
CA LYS A 71 -10.91 -1.62 -18.40
C LYS A 71 -11.45 -2.89 -17.76
N ASN A 72 -10.59 -3.83 -17.42
CA ASN A 72 -10.96 -5.13 -16.84
C ASN A 72 -10.57 -5.29 -15.38
N VAL A 73 -10.24 -4.18 -14.68
CA VAL A 73 -9.89 -4.18 -13.25
C VAL A 73 -10.91 -3.36 -12.48
N PHE A 74 -11.48 -3.95 -11.44
CA PHE A 74 -12.56 -3.36 -10.63
C PHE A 74 -12.13 -3.31 -9.17
N GLY A 75 -11.52 -2.19 -8.76
CA GLY A 75 -11.13 -1.94 -7.38
C GLY A 75 -12.32 -1.71 -6.45
N VAL A 76 -12.15 -2.03 -5.18
CA VAL A 76 -13.22 -1.92 -4.15
C VAL A 76 -13.03 -0.76 -3.18
N GLY A 77 -12.01 0.05 -3.37
CA GLY A 77 -11.71 1.18 -2.50
C GLY A 77 -11.13 2.36 -3.26
N TYR A 78 -10.64 3.30 -2.53
CA TYR A 78 -9.85 4.43 -3.02
C TYR A 78 -8.36 4.10 -2.94
N ASP A 79 -7.53 4.81 -3.69
CA ASP A 79 -6.09 4.58 -3.61
C ASP A 79 -5.50 5.05 -2.27
N MET A 80 -4.39 4.42 -1.88
CA MET A 80 -3.76 4.64 -0.57
C MET A 80 -3.28 6.08 -0.41
N SER A 81 -2.76 6.68 -1.46
CA SER A 81 -2.21 8.03 -1.39
C SER A 81 -3.32 9.06 -1.10
N ASN A 82 -4.50 8.92 -1.72
CA ASN A 82 -5.66 9.78 -1.44
C ASN A 82 -6.24 9.52 -0.04
N ALA A 83 -6.22 8.27 0.43
CA ALA A 83 -6.64 7.94 1.80
C ALA A 83 -5.75 8.61 2.84
N VAL A 84 -4.43 8.52 2.65
CA VAL A 84 -3.45 9.17 3.53
C VAL A 84 -3.58 10.69 3.46
N GLU A 85 -3.78 11.25 2.27
CA GLU A 85 -4.01 12.68 2.08
C GLU A 85 -5.22 13.16 2.88
N GLY A 86 -6.35 12.44 2.81
CA GLY A 86 -7.54 12.75 3.59
C GLY A 86 -7.30 12.67 5.10
N LEU A 87 -6.65 11.59 5.56
CA LEU A 87 -6.33 11.39 6.97
C LEU A 87 -5.40 12.49 7.50
N VAL A 88 -4.29 12.74 6.81
CA VAL A 88 -3.30 13.74 7.25
C VAL A 88 -3.88 15.15 7.20
N SER A 89 -4.72 15.47 6.20
CA SER A 89 -5.42 16.75 6.14
C SER A 89 -6.32 16.99 7.33
N MET A 90 -7.14 15.99 7.69
CA MET A 90 -8.04 16.04 8.84
C MET A 90 -7.24 16.18 10.15
N MET A 91 -6.16 15.41 10.30
CA MET A 91 -5.33 15.46 11.50
C MET A 91 -4.56 16.78 11.62
N ALA A 92 -4.12 17.37 10.51
CA ALA A 92 -3.46 18.67 10.52
C ALA A 92 -4.41 19.81 10.95
N GLU A 93 -5.68 19.71 10.61
CA GLU A 93 -6.70 20.65 11.10
C GLU A 93 -7.00 20.46 12.59
N ARG A 94 -7.01 19.21 13.05
CA ARG A 94 -7.25 18.89 14.47
C ARG A 94 -6.06 19.24 15.38
N TYR A 95 -4.84 19.17 14.85
CA TYR A 95 -3.59 19.40 15.59
C TYR A 95 -2.71 20.45 14.88
N PRO A 96 -3.16 21.71 14.81
CA PRO A 96 -2.43 22.77 14.13
C PRO A 96 -1.08 23.06 14.79
N GLY A 97 -0.07 23.34 13.98
CA GLY A 97 1.27 23.74 14.45
C GLY A 97 2.11 22.62 15.07
N LYS A 98 1.63 21.38 15.05
CA LYS A 98 2.37 20.24 15.60
C LYS A 98 3.50 19.80 14.67
N LYS A 99 4.54 19.21 15.28
CA LYS A 99 5.67 18.59 14.59
C LYS A 99 5.33 17.16 14.18
N TRP A 100 5.57 16.85 12.91
CA TRP A 100 5.17 15.58 12.32
C TRP A 100 6.37 14.66 12.07
N ALA A 101 6.13 13.37 12.22
CA ALA A 101 7.01 12.33 11.74
C ALA A 101 6.25 11.32 10.87
N LEU A 102 6.98 10.70 9.99
CA LEU A 102 6.52 9.57 9.17
C LEU A 102 7.45 8.39 9.36
N VAL A 103 6.89 7.21 9.52
CA VAL A 103 7.59 5.92 9.37
C VAL A 103 6.84 5.10 8.35
N SER A 104 7.49 4.64 7.29
CA SER A 104 6.85 3.91 6.19
C SER A 104 7.69 2.73 5.72
N GLN A 105 7.03 1.75 5.10
CA GLN A 105 7.71 0.58 4.52
C GLN A 105 8.51 0.96 3.28
N ASP A 106 9.61 0.24 3.03
CA ASP A 106 10.49 0.42 1.86
C ASP A 106 10.01 -0.46 0.70
N ASP A 107 8.83 -0.12 0.17
CA ASP A 107 8.23 -0.75 -1.01
C ASP A 107 7.13 0.14 -1.62
N ASP A 108 6.49 -0.35 -2.68
CA ASP A 108 5.44 0.38 -3.40
C ASP A 108 4.26 0.80 -2.50
N TYR A 109 3.93 -0.01 -1.48
CA TYR A 109 2.93 0.36 -0.48
C TYR A 109 3.37 1.60 0.31
N GLY A 110 4.57 1.57 0.86
CA GLY A 110 5.12 2.70 1.62
C GLY A 110 5.35 3.94 0.75
N GLU A 111 5.65 3.78 -0.54
CA GLU A 111 5.73 4.91 -1.48
C GLU A 111 4.38 5.59 -1.67
N ASN A 112 3.29 4.84 -1.80
CA ASN A 112 1.93 5.41 -1.86
C ASN A 112 1.57 6.15 -0.56
N VAL A 113 1.96 5.61 0.61
CA VAL A 113 1.78 6.30 1.90
C VAL A 113 2.56 7.61 1.94
N ARG A 114 3.85 7.58 1.56
CA ARG A 114 4.70 8.78 1.50
C ARG A 114 4.12 9.83 0.55
N ALA A 115 3.71 9.43 -0.63
CA ALA A 115 3.15 10.33 -1.63
C ALA A 115 1.93 11.11 -1.10
N GLY A 116 1.00 10.42 -0.42
CA GLY A 116 -0.16 11.07 0.21
C GLY A 116 0.25 12.03 1.34
N PHE A 117 1.17 11.60 2.21
CA PHE A 117 1.69 12.41 3.29
C PHE A 117 2.39 13.69 2.77
N ASP A 118 3.30 13.52 1.81
CA ASP A 118 4.11 14.63 1.28
C ASP A 118 3.27 15.68 0.55
N ARG A 119 2.21 15.28 -0.15
CA ARG A 119 1.26 16.22 -0.77
C ARG A 119 0.65 17.15 0.27
N VAL A 120 0.17 16.61 1.39
CA VAL A 120 -0.43 17.43 2.46
C VAL A 120 0.64 18.22 3.20
N ALA A 121 1.77 17.60 3.51
CA ALA A 121 2.87 18.28 4.19
C ALA A 121 3.30 19.53 3.42
N LYS A 122 3.42 19.42 2.09
CA LYS A 122 3.72 20.56 1.22
C LYS A 122 2.57 21.57 1.16
N ALA A 123 1.33 21.12 0.96
CA ALA A 123 0.18 22.01 0.78
C ALA A 123 -0.16 22.81 2.04
N LYS A 124 0.00 22.20 3.21
CA LYS A 124 -0.31 22.82 4.52
C LYS A 124 0.93 23.33 5.27
N ASN A 125 2.14 23.25 4.65
CA ASN A 125 3.42 23.62 5.29
C ASN A 125 3.62 22.94 6.65
N LEU A 126 3.38 21.62 6.73
CA LEU A 126 3.56 20.88 7.96
C LEU A 126 5.04 20.84 8.36
N GLN A 127 5.30 21.00 9.66
CA GLN A 127 6.67 20.89 10.19
C GLN A 127 7.04 19.39 10.30
N VAL A 128 7.57 18.81 9.24
CA VAL A 128 8.05 17.42 9.23
C VAL A 128 9.47 17.38 9.80
N VAL A 129 9.65 16.78 10.96
CA VAL A 129 10.92 16.73 11.71
C VAL A 129 11.63 15.39 11.60
N SER A 130 10.93 14.33 11.16
CA SER A 130 11.51 13.00 10.92
C SER A 130 10.75 12.25 9.83
N SER A 131 11.49 11.58 8.96
CA SER A 131 10.94 10.62 8.02
C SER A 131 11.85 9.39 8.00
N GLN A 132 11.31 8.24 8.37
CA GLN A 132 12.05 7.00 8.47
C GLN A 132 11.44 5.95 7.56
N VAL A 133 12.28 5.07 7.05
CA VAL A 133 11.88 3.94 6.21
C VAL A 133 12.38 2.65 6.83
N TYR A 134 11.55 1.61 6.85
CA TYR A 134 11.90 0.30 7.35
C TYR A 134 11.71 -0.78 6.27
N LYS A 135 12.44 -1.87 6.38
CA LYS A 135 12.34 -2.98 5.43
C LYS A 135 11.17 -3.91 5.78
N LYS A 136 10.46 -4.36 4.75
CA LYS A 136 9.41 -5.37 4.91
C LYS A 136 9.94 -6.59 5.68
N GLY A 137 9.16 -7.03 6.68
CA GLY A 137 9.53 -8.15 7.55
C GLY A 137 10.49 -7.80 8.68
N GLN A 138 10.81 -6.53 8.85
CA GLN A 138 11.56 -6.05 10.03
C GLN A 138 10.72 -6.29 11.30
N SER A 139 11.35 -6.80 12.35
CA SER A 139 10.71 -7.11 13.63
C SER A 139 11.15 -6.20 14.77
N ASP A 140 12.24 -5.46 14.59
CA ASP A 140 12.75 -4.49 15.57
C ASP A 140 12.74 -3.08 14.96
N PHE A 141 11.97 -2.18 15.56
CA PHE A 141 11.81 -0.79 15.15
C PHE A 141 12.44 0.20 16.13
N SER A 142 13.25 -0.27 17.08
CA SER A 142 13.84 0.55 18.12
C SER A 142 14.64 1.73 17.56
N SER A 143 15.34 1.54 16.44
CA SER A 143 16.10 2.60 15.77
C SER A 143 15.20 3.70 15.21
N GLU A 144 14.17 3.32 14.47
CA GLU A 144 13.22 4.25 13.85
C GLU A 144 12.43 5.00 14.92
N VAL A 145 11.93 4.29 15.92
CA VAL A 145 11.20 4.88 17.06
C VAL A 145 12.08 5.83 17.85
N LEU A 146 13.33 5.47 18.10
CA LEU A 146 14.28 6.37 18.81
C LEU A 146 14.52 7.65 18.02
N LYS A 147 14.75 7.57 16.71
CA LYS A 147 14.93 8.74 15.84
C LYS A 147 13.70 9.65 15.85
N VAL A 148 12.49 9.06 15.77
CA VAL A 148 11.24 9.81 15.88
C VAL A 148 11.12 10.51 17.22
N LYS A 149 11.40 9.83 18.34
CA LYS A 149 11.38 10.44 19.68
C LYS A 149 12.40 11.57 19.81
N GLN A 150 13.62 11.37 19.33
CA GLN A 150 14.69 12.39 19.39
C GLN A 150 14.40 13.60 18.51
N SER A 151 13.62 13.45 17.44
CA SER A 151 13.22 14.56 16.57
C SER A 151 12.25 15.54 17.22
N GLY A 152 11.65 15.18 18.34
CA GLY A 152 10.64 15.96 19.02
C GLY A 152 9.31 15.99 18.26
N ALA A 153 9.03 14.98 17.43
CA ALA A 153 7.74 14.83 16.76
C ALA A 153 6.62 14.66 17.80
N GLU A 154 5.48 15.27 17.51
CA GLU A 154 4.29 15.27 18.36
C GLU A 154 3.14 14.47 17.71
N VAL A 155 3.21 14.29 16.40
CA VAL A 155 2.29 13.46 15.61
C VAL A 155 3.12 12.52 14.73
N LEU A 156 2.79 11.23 14.78
CA LEU A 156 3.42 10.21 13.96
C LEU A 156 2.39 9.60 13.00
N LEU A 157 2.68 9.60 11.72
CA LEU A 157 2.03 8.72 10.75
C LEU A 157 2.82 7.40 10.68
N ALA A 158 2.25 6.32 11.19
CA ALA A 158 2.80 4.98 11.09
C ALA A 158 2.23 4.30 9.84
N GLY A 159 3.01 4.31 8.76
CA GLY A 159 2.65 3.77 7.45
C GLY A 159 3.09 2.32 7.28
N GLY A 160 2.76 1.48 8.25
CA GLY A 160 3.00 0.04 8.22
C GLY A 160 1.73 -0.76 8.02
N VAL A 161 1.87 -2.07 7.83
CA VAL A 161 0.75 -3.02 7.93
C VAL A 161 0.55 -3.42 9.40
N LEU A 162 -0.42 -4.30 9.67
CA LEU A 162 -0.90 -4.55 11.04
C LEU A 162 0.21 -4.92 12.03
N ALA A 163 1.07 -5.87 11.67
CA ALA A 163 2.11 -6.38 12.58
C ALA A 163 3.14 -5.30 12.93
N GLU A 164 3.61 -4.57 11.95
CA GLU A 164 4.60 -3.51 12.09
C GLU A 164 4.04 -2.34 12.92
N ASN A 165 2.81 -1.93 12.67
CA ASN A 165 2.18 -0.84 13.43
C ASN A 165 2.02 -1.20 14.91
N VAL A 166 1.64 -2.45 15.23
CA VAL A 166 1.55 -2.92 16.62
C VAL A 166 2.92 -2.94 17.30
N THR A 167 3.98 -3.26 16.56
CA THR A 167 5.33 -3.33 17.12
C THR A 167 5.98 -1.96 17.33
N MET A 168 5.60 -0.96 16.51
CA MET A 168 6.13 0.42 16.60
C MET A 168 5.51 1.25 17.73
N VAL A 169 4.38 0.85 18.30
CA VAL A 169 3.65 1.54 19.38
C VAL A 169 3.99 0.95 20.72
#